data_67a71beda943ef23e7b01378a90d9120
#
_entry.id   67a71beda943ef23e7b01378a90d9120
#
_cell.length_a   1.000
_cell.length_b   1.000
_cell.length_c   1.000
_cell.angle_alpha   90.00
_cell.angle_beta   90.00
_cell.angle_gamma   90.00
#
_symmetry.space_group_name_H-M   'P 1'
#
loop_
_entity.id
_entity.type
_entity.pdbx_description
1 polymer ?
#
loop_
_entity_poly.entity_id
_entity_poly.type
_entity_poly.pdbx_seq_one_letter_code
_entity_poly.pdbx_strand_id
1 'polypeptide(L)'
;MFRNLIPRLAGSFRVIAPDYPGYGFSSMPDRKDFSYSFENMTTIMDDFVEKLGIDKFIVYLMDYGAPIGLRLALKHPERIAGLIVQNGNAYEEGLLKFWDQFRAYWKNPSKEPRDAMRELLTLKSTRWQYENGVSDTTLLDPTAWVLDQFGMDRPGNKEIQLDLFLSYGTNVPLYPEFQAFFRKYQPPMLIVWGKNDFIFPPEGAAPYKRDLPKVETHLLDTGHFALETHLEEIAGRIETFLSANL
;
A
#
# COMPACT_ATOMS: atom_id res chain seq x y z
N MET A 1 -10.59 -4.61 0.44
CA MET A 1 -10.41 -3.57 1.47
C MET A 1 -11.25 -2.31 1.18
N PHE A 2 -11.11 -1.61 0.05
CA PHE A 2 -11.76 -0.31 -0.21
C PHE A 2 -13.28 -0.35 -0.50
N ARG A 3 -13.91 -1.53 -0.62
CA ARG A 3 -15.31 -1.70 -1.02
C ARG A 3 -16.32 -0.88 -0.22
N ASN A 4 -16.05 -0.66 1.06
CA ASN A 4 -16.93 0.09 1.97
C ASN A 4 -16.53 1.56 2.09
N LEU A 5 -15.27 1.94 1.82
CA LEU A 5 -14.81 3.34 1.81
C LEU A 5 -15.26 4.08 0.55
N ILE A 6 -15.20 3.41 -0.61
CA ILE A 6 -15.56 4.03 -1.91
C ILE A 6 -16.96 4.66 -1.88
N PRO A 7 -18.04 3.95 -1.50
CA PRO A 7 -19.38 4.55 -1.48
C PRO A 7 -19.53 5.70 -0.47
N ARG A 8 -18.73 5.74 0.61
CA ARG A 8 -18.73 6.83 1.59
C ARG A 8 -18.20 8.13 0.98
N LEU A 9 -17.16 8.05 0.17
CA LEU A 9 -16.52 9.22 -0.43
C LEU A 9 -17.12 9.61 -1.78
N ALA A 10 -17.74 8.68 -2.52
CA ALA A 10 -18.21 8.89 -3.89
C ALA A 10 -19.34 9.92 -4.02
N GLY A 11 -20.05 10.26 -2.94
CA GLY A 11 -21.06 11.32 -2.93
C GLY A 11 -20.50 12.72 -3.08
N SER A 12 -19.23 12.92 -2.71
CA SER A 12 -18.57 14.25 -2.71
C SER A 12 -17.30 14.29 -3.58
N PHE A 13 -16.71 13.15 -3.88
CA PHE A 13 -15.43 13.06 -4.59
C PHE A 13 -15.48 12.04 -5.73
N ARG A 14 -14.72 12.29 -6.79
CA ARG A 14 -14.41 11.26 -7.78
C ARG A 14 -13.39 10.29 -7.18
N VAL A 15 -13.83 9.08 -6.82
CA VAL A 15 -12.99 8.04 -6.22
C VAL A 15 -12.57 7.05 -7.30
N ILE A 16 -11.27 6.72 -7.35
CA ILE A 16 -10.70 5.80 -8.32
C ILE A 16 -9.84 4.79 -7.56
N ALA A 17 -10.14 3.51 -7.72
CA ALA A 17 -9.41 2.41 -7.08
C ALA A 17 -9.08 1.34 -8.14
N PRO A 18 -7.97 1.49 -8.87
CA PRO A 18 -7.57 0.52 -9.89
C PRO A 18 -7.01 -0.75 -9.25
N ASP A 19 -7.33 -1.89 -9.84
CA ASP A 19 -6.57 -3.12 -9.61
C ASP A 19 -5.28 -3.06 -10.44
N TYR A 20 -4.13 -3.32 -9.84
CA TYR A 20 -2.87 -3.41 -10.57
C TYR A 20 -2.84 -4.62 -11.49
N PRO A 21 -2.04 -4.63 -12.59
CA PRO A 21 -1.80 -5.83 -13.40
C PRO A 21 -1.45 -7.02 -12.52
N GLY A 22 -2.15 -8.15 -12.72
CA GLY A 22 -1.97 -9.33 -11.87
C GLY A 22 -2.83 -9.36 -10.60
N TYR A 23 -3.51 -8.27 -10.25
CA TYR A 23 -4.40 -8.18 -9.09
C TYR A 23 -5.87 -8.06 -9.50
N GLY A 24 -6.74 -8.40 -8.56
CA GLY A 24 -8.19 -8.26 -8.68
C GLY A 24 -8.71 -8.78 -10.03
N PHE A 25 -9.45 -7.95 -10.75
CA PHE A 25 -10.03 -8.24 -12.06
C PHE A 25 -9.20 -7.68 -13.23
N SER A 26 -8.07 -7.05 -12.95
CA SER A 26 -7.18 -6.58 -14.01
C SER A 26 -6.52 -7.73 -14.77
N SER A 27 -6.09 -7.43 -15.99
CA SER A 27 -5.34 -8.35 -16.83
C SER A 27 -4.06 -8.83 -16.13
N MET A 28 -3.64 -10.02 -16.47
CA MET A 28 -2.43 -10.65 -15.96
C MET A 28 -1.57 -11.09 -17.15
N PRO A 29 -0.82 -10.15 -17.77
CA PRO A 29 0.09 -10.47 -18.86
C PRO A 29 1.10 -11.56 -18.49
N ASP A 30 1.56 -12.35 -19.48
CA ASP A 30 2.61 -13.34 -19.24
C ASP A 30 3.89 -12.64 -18.75
N ARG A 31 4.56 -13.23 -17.78
CA ARG A 31 5.82 -12.74 -17.21
C ARG A 31 6.96 -12.62 -18.25
N LYS A 32 6.82 -13.25 -19.41
CA LYS A 32 7.76 -13.10 -20.54
C LYS A 32 7.56 -11.78 -21.27
N ASP A 33 6.32 -11.28 -21.28
CA ASP A 33 5.93 -10.07 -22.01
C ASP A 33 5.83 -8.84 -21.12
N PHE A 34 5.65 -9.05 -19.81
CA PHE A 34 5.54 -7.99 -18.82
C PHE A 34 6.36 -8.30 -17.55
N SER A 35 7.29 -7.42 -17.23
CA SER A 35 8.06 -7.49 -15.99
C SER A 35 7.27 -6.92 -14.83
N TYR A 36 6.89 -7.76 -13.87
CA TYR A 36 6.19 -7.36 -12.66
C TYR A 36 7.17 -6.74 -11.66
N SER A 37 7.26 -5.42 -11.69
CA SER A 37 8.10 -4.60 -10.82
C SER A 37 7.36 -3.35 -10.34
N PHE A 38 7.80 -2.76 -9.23
CA PHE A 38 7.22 -1.50 -8.74
C PHE A 38 7.41 -0.36 -9.74
N GLU A 39 8.50 -0.33 -10.49
CA GLU A 39 8.74 0.63 -11.55
C GLU A 39 7.70 0.51 -12.67
N ASN A 40 7.47 -0.71 -13.20
CA ASN A 40 6.50 -0.93 -14.26
C ASN A 40 5.06 -0.70 -13.77
N MET A 41 4.73 -1.10 -12.53
CA MET A 41 3.43 -0.78 -11.93
C MET A 41 3.21 0.74 -11.85
N THR A 42 4.25 1.48 -11.48
CA THR A 42 4.19 2.96 -11.46
C THR A 42 3.98 3.52 -12.87
N THR A 43 4.66 2.99 -13.88
CA THR A 43 4.49 3.42 -15.27
C THR A 43 3.06 3.19 -15.76
N ILE A 44 2.47 2.02 -15.47
CA ILE A 44 1.06 1.73 -15.79
C ILE A 44 0.10 2.70 -15.08
N MET A 45 0.36 3.01 -13.81
CA MET A 45 -0.48 3.95 -13.06
C MET A 45 -0.33 5.38 -13.55
N ASP A 46 0.84 5.79 -13.98
CA ASP A 46 1.10 7.08 -14.60
C ASP A 46 0.31 7.24 -15.90
N ASP A 47 0.45 6.28 -16.82
CA ASP A 47 -0.32 6.22 -18.05
C ASP A 47 -1.85 6.19 -17.80
N PHE A 48 -2.28 5.49 -16.76
CA PHE A 48 -3.68 5.40 -16.37
C PHE A 48 -4.22 6.77 -15.92
N VAL A 49 -3.52 7.46 -15.04
CA VAL A 49 -3.89 8.79 -14.53
C VAL A 49 -3.91 9.81 -15.69
N GLU A 50 -2.95 9.74 -16.60
CA GLU A 50 -2.88 10.60 -17.78
C GLU A 50 -4.07 10.36 -18.74
N LYS A 51 -4.36 9.09 -19.07
CA LYS A 51 -5.49 8.71 -19.94
C LYS A 51 -6.86 9.10 -19.37
N LEU A 52 -6.98 9.17 -18.05
CA LEU A 52 -8.19 9.65 -17.38
C LEU A 52 -8.32 11.17 -17.34
N GLY A 53 -7.30 11.91 -17.80
CA GLY A 53 -7.26 13.37 -17.76
C GLY A 53 -7.31 13.93 -16.35
N ILE A 54 -6.59 13.30 -15.40
CA ILE A 54 -6.58 13.73 -14.01
C ILE A 54 -5.37 14.61 -13.78
N ASP A 55 -5.56 15.91 -13.59
CA ASP A 55 -4.46 16.87 -13.41
C ASP A 55 -3.94 16.90 -11.98
N LYS A 56 -4.85 16.91 -10.98
CA LYS A 56 -4.50 16.88 -9.56
C LYS A 56 -5.32 15.85 -8.82
N PHE A 57 -4.69 15.18 -7.85
CA PHE A 57 -5.36 14.16 -7.04
C PHE A 57 -4.70 13.99 -5.68
N ILE A 58 -5.47 13.45 -4.75
CA ILE A 58 -4.98 12.92 -3.48
C ILE A 58 -4.73 11.44 -3.65
N VAL A 59 -3.58 10.96 -3.21
CA VAL A 59 -3.21 9.55 -3.28
C VAL A 59 -3.47 8.87 -1.94
N TYR A 60 -4.19 7.76 -1.97
CA TYR A 60 -4.29 6.85 -0.84
C TYR A 60 -3.18 5.80 -0.93
N LEU A 61 -2.27 5.81 0.03
CA LEU A 61 -1.07 4.99 0.10
C LEU A 61 -1.26 3.88 1.14
N MET A 62 -1.33 2.63 0.69
CA MET A 62 -1.40 1.47 1.58
C MET A 62 -0.55 0.35 1.02
N ASP A 63 0.27 -0.29 1.86
CA ASP A 63 1.13 -1.42 1.49
C ASP A 63 1.90 -1.16 0.16
N TYR A 64 1.73 -1.99 -0.86
CA TYR A 64 2.32 -1.81 -2.21
C TYR A 64 1.89 -0.52 -2.90
N GLY A 65 0.73 0.02 -2.55
CA GLY A 65 0.30 1.33 -3.04
C GLY A 65 1.19 2.47 -2.57
N ALA A 66 1.89 2.33 -1.43
CA ALA A 66 2.79 3.35 -0.94
C ALA A 66 4.00 3.57 -1.87
N PRO A 67 4.84 2.58 -2.18
CA PRO A 67 5.96 2.79 -3.09
C PRO A 67 5.52 3.15 -4.52
N ILE A 68 4.37 2.65 -5.01
CA ILE A 68 3.84 3.02 -6.33
C ILE A 68 3.39 4.47 -6.35
N GLY A 69 2.58 4.88 -5.37
CA GLY A 69 2.09 6.26 -5.29
C GLY A 69 3.18 7.28 -4.99
N LEU A 70 4.19 6.91 -4.17
CA LEU A 70 5.34 7.79 -3.90
C LEU A 70 6.27 7.92 -5.11
N ARG A 71 6.49 6.87 -5.90
CA ARG A 71 7.21 6.98 -7.19
C ARG A 71 6.47 7.89 -8.16
N LEU A 72 5.14 7.81 -8.19
CA LEU A 72 4.31 8.71 -8.99
C LEU A 72 4.44 10.15 -8.50
N ALA A 73 4.48 10.37 -7.18
CA ALA A 73 4.70 11.68 -6.58
C ALA A 73 6.09 12.26 -6.88
N LEU A 74 7.14 11.44 -6.96
CA LEU A 74 8.46 11.89 -7.41
C LEU A 74 8.44 12.35 -8.87
N LYS A 75 7.68 11.64 -9.71
CA LYS A 75 7.59 11.89 -11.14
C LYS A 75 6.80 13.16 -11.47
N HIS A 76 5.69 13.37 -10.74
CA HIS A 76 4.74 14.47 -10.95
C HIS A 76 4.34 15.15 -9.63
N PRO A 77 5.28 15.79 -8.93
CA PRO A 77 5.02 16.38 -7.62
C PRO A 77 3.94 17.47 -7.67
N GLU A 78 3.78 18.17 -8.79
CA GLU A 78 2.79 19.22 -9.02
C GLU A 78 1.35 18.68 -9.08
N ARG A 79 1.17 17.38 -9.36
CA ARG A 79 -0.14 16.72 -9.44
C ARG A 79 -0.64 16.21 -8.09
N ILE A 80 0.22 16.17 -7.07
CA ILE A 80 -0.11 15.64 -5.75
C ILE A 80 -0.74 16.75 -4.90
N ALA A 81 -2.05 16.71 -4.74
CA ALA A 81 -2.80 17.65 -3.89
C ALA A 81 -2.70 17.31 -2.39
N GLY A 82 -2.47 16.04 -2.06
CA GLY A 82 -2.30 15.54 -0.70
C GLY A 82 -2.10 14.04 -0.67
N LEU A 83 -1.81 13.51 0.51
CA LEU A 83 -1.55 12.09 0.73
C LEU A 83 -2.38 11.58 1.91
N ILE A 84 -2.98 10.40 1.76
CA ILE A 84 -3.58 9.64 2.85
C ILE A 84 -2.77 8.36 2.97
N VAL A 85 -2.22 8.09 4.15
CA VAL A 85 -1.33 6.95 4.39
C VAL A 85 -1.97 6.02 5.40
N GLN A 86 -2.23 4.77 4.97
CA GLN A 86 -2.61 3.67 5.84
C GLN A 86 -1.54 2.60 5.76
N ASN A 87 -0.80 2.37 6.85
CA ASN A 87 0.22 1.32 6.91
C ASN A 87 1.10 1.27 5.64
N GLY A 88 1.49 2.46 5.17
CA GLY A 88 2.30 2.70 3.98
C GLY A 88 3.67 3.24 4.36
N ASN A 89 4.74 2.49 4.06
CA ASN A 89 6.07 2.75 4.57
C ASN A 89 6.96 3.53 3.60
N ALA A 90 7.70 4.52 4.13
CA ALA A 90 8.70 5.32 3.42
C ALA A 90 9.99 5.53 4.26
N TYR A 91 10.18 4.72 5.30
CA TYR A 91 11.28 4.84 6.26
C TYR A 91 11.81 3.46 6.64
N GLU A 92 13.13 3.34 6.81
CA GLU A 92 13.74 2.07 7.21
C GLU A 92 13.30 1.60 8.59
N GLU A 93 12.93 2.52 9.48
CA GLU A 93 12.41 2.24 10.82
C GLU A 93 11.12 1.39 10.79
N GLY A 94 10.35 1.42 9.71
CA GLY A 94 9.15 0.59 9.52
C GLY A 94 9.44 -0.82 9.01
N LEU A 95 10.69 -1.17 8.70
CA LEU A 95 11.07 -2.48 8.19
C LEU A 95 11.71 -3.32 9.31
N LEU A 96 10.91 -3.84 10.23
CA LEU A 96 11.39 -4.63 11.36
C LEU A 96 11.52 -6.13 11.01
N LYS A 97 11.38 -7.00 11.99
CA LYS A 97 11.65 -8.45 11.93
C LYS A 97 10.93 -9.19 10.81
N PHE A 98 9.69 -8.78 10.47
CA PHE A 98 8.94 -9.39 9.36
C PHE A 98 9.74 -9.35 8.05
N TRP A 99 10.50 -8.28 7.85
CA TRP A 99 11.24 -8.01 6.62
C TRP A 99 12.59 -8.74 6.51
N ASP A 100 13.03 -9.46 7.55
CA ASP A 100 14.32 -10.18 7.51
C ASP A 100 14.36 -11.24 6.42
N GLN A 101 13.28 -11.98 6.21
CA GLN A 101 13.16 -12.95 5.12
C GLN A 101 13.19 -12.29 3.73
N PHE A 102 12.60 -11.09 3.59
CA PHE A 102 12.67 -10.31 2.36
C PHE A 102 14.10 -9.82 2.10
N ARG A 103 14.78 -9.28 3.11
CA ARG A 103 16.19 -8.87 3.01
C ARG A 103 17.10 -10.03 2.60
N ALA A 104 16.86 -11.22 3.14
CA ALA A 104 17.59 -12.44 2.74
C ALA A 104 17.34 -12.77 1.27
N TYR A 105 16.09 -12.69 0.81
CA TYR A 105 15.73 -12.93 -0.58
C TYR A 105 16.31 -11.85 -1.52
N TRP A 106 16.27 -10.57 -1.15
CA TRP A 106 16.86 -9.49 -1.96
C TRP A 106 18.37 -9.64 -2.11
N LYS A 107 19.05 -10.08 -1.04
CA LYS A 107 20.50 -10.30 -1.04
C LYS A 107 20.92 -11.49 -1.89
N ASN A 108 20.11 -12.54 -1.89
CA ASN A 108 20.37 -13.78 -2.64
C ASN A 108 19.07 -14.26 -3.31
N PRO A 109 18.76 -13.80 -4.54
CA PRO A 109 17.54 -14.15 -5.25
C PRO A 109 17.63 -15.55 -5.91
N SER A 110 18.27 -16.52 -5.24
CA SER A 110 18.34 -17.91 -5.70
C SER A 110 17.03 -18.66 -5.43
N LYS A 111 16.96 -19.91 -5.94
CA LYS A 111 15.75 -20.75 -5.86
C LYS A 111 15.31 -20.99 -4.42
N GLU A 112 16.23 -21.25 -3.50
CA GLU A 112 15.90 -21.60 -2.10
C GLU A 112 15.24 -20.45 -1.33
N PRO A 113 15.78 -19.21 -1.25
CA PRO A 113 15.08 -18.09 -0.63
C PRO A 113 13.76 -17.74 -1.34
N ARG A 114 13.71 -17.84 -2.68
CA ARG A 114 12.50 -17.62 -3.45
C ARG A 114 11.40 -18.60 -3.04
N ASP A 115 11.70 -19.88 -2.95
CA ASP A 115 10.73 -20.91 -2.58
C ASP A 115 10.26 -20.76 -1.13
N ALA A 116 11.12 -20.32 -0.22
CA ALA A 116 10.74 -20.03 1.16
C ALA A 116 9.67 -18.94 1.27
N MET A 117 9.66 -17.96 0.36
CA MET A 117 8.66 -16.88 0.33
C MET A 117 7.24 -17.36 -0.07
N ARG A 118 7.11 -18.58 -0.63
CA ARG A 118 5.80 -19.12 -1.06
C ARG A 118 4.82 -19.33 0.08
N GLU A 119 5.32 -19.53 1.30
CA GLU A 119 4.45 -19.67 2.48
C GLU A 119 3.59 -18.41 2.71
N LEU A 120 4.10 -17.23 2.36
CA LEU A 120 3.35 -15.97 2.43
C LEU A 120 2.18 -15.88 1.43
N LEU A 121 2.13 -16.80 0.44
CA LEU A 121 1.13 -16.83 -0.63
C LEU A 121 0.07 -17.92 -0.41
N THR A 122 -0.08 -18.38 0.83
CA THR A 122 -1.07 -19.38 1.22
C THR A 122 -2.30 -18.72 1.85
N LEU A 123 -3.46 -19.36 1.77
CA LEU A 123 -4.68 -18.89 2.42
C LEU A 123 -4.46 -18.63 3.93
N LYS A 124 -3.65 -19.47 4.58
CA LYS A 124 -3.29 -19.28 6.00
C LYS A 124 -2.59 -17.94 6.23
N SER A 125 -1.61 -17.62 5.38
CA SER A 125 -0.88 -16.36 5.48
C SER A 125 -1.74 -15.16 5.06
N THR A 126 -2.57 -15.29 4.03
CA THR A 126 -3.51 -14.24 3.63
C THR A 126 -4.48 -13.93 4.78
N ARG A 127 -5.11 -14.94 5.36
CA ARG A 127 -5.99 -14.78 6.51
C ARG A 127 -5.26 -14.18 7.72
N TRP A 128 -4.03 -14.63 8.00
CA TRP A 128 -3.21 -14.09 9.09
C TRP A 128 -2.96 -12.57 8.95
N GLN A 129 -2.76 -12.07 7.74
CA GLN A 129 -2.57 -10.63 7.50
C GLN A 129 -3.81 -9.81 7.91
N TYR A 130 -5.02 -10.38 7.78
CA TYR A 130 -6.26 -9.75 8.22
C TYR A 130 -6.46 -9.83 9.74
N GLU A 131 -6.14 -10.97 10.34
CA GLU A 131 -6.43 -11.25 11.77
C GLU A 131 -5.34 -10.72 12.70
N ASN A 132 -4.08 -10.65 12.23
CA ASN A 132 -2.97 -10.24 13.08
C ASN A 132 -3.13 -8.78 13.53
N GLY A 133 -3.02 -8.55 14.85
CA GLY A 133 -3.16 -7.23 15.45
C GLY A 133 -4.61 -6.76 15.65
N VAL A 134 -5.60 -7.56 15.27
CA VAL A 134 -7.03 -7.27 15.50
C VAL A 134 -7.49 -7.93 16.79
N SER A 135 -8.02 -7.13 17.72
CA SER A 135 -8.49 -7.61 19.04
C SER A 135 -9.80 -8.39 18.95
N ASP A 136 -10.71 -7.96 18.07
CA ASP A 136 -11.99 -8.63 17.81
C ASP A 136 -12.10 -9.04 16.34
N THR A 137 -11.72 -10.28 16.05
CA THR A 137 -11.75 -10.83 14.70
C THR A 137 -13.16 -11.08 14.16
N THR A 138 -14.20 -10.96 14.98
CA THR A 138 -15.59 -11.07 14.52
C THR A 138 -16.03 -9.87 13.67
N LEU A 139 -15.30 -8.76 13.74
CA LEU A 139 -15.50 -7.58 12.90
C LEU A 139 -15.01 -7.78 11.45
N LEU A 140 -14.18 -8.79 11.21
CA LEU A 140 -13.61 -9.05 9.90
C LEU A 140 -14.58 -9.82 9.01
N ASP A 141 -14.76 -9.35 7.77
CA ASP A 141 -15.53 -10.07 6.77
C ASP A 141 -14.64 -11.15 6.10
N PRO A 142 -14.95 -12.45 6.30
CA PRO A 142 -14.15 -13.52 5.70
C PRO A 142 -14.07 -13.47 4.17
N THR A 143 -15.03 -12.84 3.50
CA THR A 143 -15.02 -12.72 2.04
C THR A 143 -13.83 -11.90 1.54
N ALA A 144 -13.27 -11.01 2.37
CA ALA A 144 -12.12 -10.18 2.02
C ALA A 144 -10.90 -11.05 1.69
N TRP A 145 -10.45 -11.90 2.63
CA TRP A 145 -9.29 -12.75 2.36
C TRP A 145 -9.57 -13.93 1.42
N VAL A 146 -10.83 -14.37 1.33
CA VAL A 146 -11.22 -15.40 0.36
C VAL A 146 -11.10 -14.85 -1.06
N LEU A 147 -11.56 -13.62 -1.30
CA LEU A 147 -11.46 -12.97 -2.59
C LEU A 147 -10.00 -12.66 -2.97
N ASP A 148 -9.20 -12.20 -2.00
CA ASP A 148 -7.77 -11.95 -2.22
C ASP A 148 -7.03 -13.25 -2.56
N GLN A 149 -7.31 -14.35 -1.83
CA GLN A 149 -6.72 -15.66 -2.12
C GLN A 149 -7.17 -16.19 -3.49
N PHE A 150 -8.45 -15.98 -3.86
CA PHE A 150 -8.91 -16.35 -5.20
C PHE A 150 -8.11 -15.66 -6.30
N GLY A 151 -7.83 -14.37 -6.14
CA GLY A 151 -6.93 -13.62 -7.03
C GLY A 151 -5.51 -14.19 -7.04
N MET A 152 -4.97 -14.51 -5.86
CA MET A 152 -3.64 -15.09 -5.66
C MET A 152 -3.50 -16.48 -6.31
N ASP A 153 -4.57 -17.28 -6.30
CA ASP A 153 -4.55 -18.65 -6.83
C ASP A 153 -4.79 -18.71 -8.34
N ARG A 154 -4.96 -17.59 -9.04
CA ARG A 154 -4.97 -17.59 -10.51
C ARG A 154 -3.69 -18.24 -11.04
N PRO A 155 -3.77 -19.11 -12.07
CA PRO A 155 -2.60 -19.80 -12.62
C PRO A 155 -1.46 -18.84 -12.97
N GLY A 156 -0.28 -19.03 -12.37
CA GLY A 156 0.91 -18.19 -12.58
C GLY A 156 1.04 -16.98 -11.63
N ASN A 157 -0.01 -16.59 -10.91
CA ASN A 157 0.03 -15.38 -10.07
C ASN A 157 1.02 -15.49 -8.91
N LYS A 158 1.19 -16.66 -8.30
CA LYS A 158 2.18 -16.83 -7.21
C LYS A 158 3.61 -16.55 -7.68
N GLU A 159 3.94 -16.81 -8.92
CA GLU A 159 5.24 -16.44 -9.49
C GLU A 159 5.37 -14.91 -9.66
N ILE A 160 4.28 -14.25 -10.04
CA ILE A 160 4.21 -12.78 -10.10
C ILE A 160 4.44 -12.17 -8.72
N GLN A 161 3.80 -12.70 -7.68
CA GLN A 161 3.98 -12.21 -6.32
C GLN A 161 5.43 -12.38 -5.83
N LEU A 162 6.07 -13.49 -6.17
CA LEU A 162 7.49 -13.70 -5.85
C LEU A 162 8.41 -12.72 -6.58
N ASP A 163 8.08 -12.33 -7.81
CA ASP A 163 8.81 -11.29 -8.54
C ASP A 163 8.62 -9.92 -7.87
N LEU A 164 7.40 -9.61 -7.42
CA LEU A 164 7.11 -8.37 -6.69
C LEU A 164 7.77 -8.35 -5.30
N PHE A 165 7.84 -9.49 -4.60
CA PHE A 165 8.61 -9.59 -3.36
C PHE A 165 10.09 -9.26 -3.57
N LEU A 166 10.68 -9.75 -4.66
CA LEU A 166 12.05 -9.40 -5.04
C LEU A 166 12.16 -7.92 -5.40
N SER A 167 11.24 -7.44 -6.25
CA SER A 167 11.22 -6.05 -6.70
C SER A 167 11.01 -5.05 -5.57
N TYR A 168 10.36 -5.45 -4.46
CA TYR A 168 10.17 -4.55 -3.31
C TYR A 168 11.50 -4.01 -2.78
N GLY A 169 12.58 -4.79 -2.85
CA GLY A 169 13.92 -4.36 -2.47
C GLY A 169 14.41 -3.10 -3.19
N THR A 170 13.85 -2.78 -4.35
CA THR A 170 14.19 -1.55 -5.10
C THR A 170 13.53 -0.29 -4.53
N ASN A 171 12.58 -0.43 -3.60
CA ASN A 171 11.91 0.72 -2.97
C ASN A 171 12.75 1.32 -1.83
N VAL A 172 13.46 0.47 -1.08
CA VAL A 172 14.22 0.91 0.10
C VAL A 172 15.29 1.98 -0.26
N PRO A 173 16.09 1.80 -1.32
CA PRO A 173 17.02 2.85 -1.76
C PRO A 173 16.37 4.17 -2.17
N LEU A 174 15.07 4.20 -2.47
CA LEU A 174 14.33 5.42 -2.83
C LEU A 174 13.74 6.16 -1.62
N TYR A 175 13.79 5.59 -0.43
CA TYR A 175 13.26 6.25 0.78
C TYR A 175 13.84 7.65 0.99
N PRO A 176 15.15 7.90 0.84
CA PRO A 176 15.70 9.25 0.93
C PRO A 176 15.09 10.24 -0.08
N GLU A 177 14.72 9.77 -1.29
CA GLU A 177 14.07 10.60 -2.32
C GLU A 177 12.61 10.91 -1.94
N PHE A 178 11.86 9.93 -1.42
CA PHE A 178 10.52 10.14 -0.89
C PHE A 178 10.53 11.15 0.26
N GLN A 179 11.48 11.03 1.18
CA GLN A 179 11.66 11.96 2.30
C GLN A 179 12.06 13.36 1.80
N ALA A 180 12.92 13.46 0.78
CA ALA A 180 13.26 14.73 0.14
C ALA A 180 12.03 15.39 -0.52
N PHE A 181 11.16 14.60 -1.17
CA PHE A 181 9.88 15.08 -1.70
C PHE A 181 9.00 15.64 -0.57
N PHE A 182 8.86 14.96 0.56
CA PHE A 182 8.09 15.46 1.71
C PHE A 182 8.64 16.78 2.22
N ARG A 183 9.95 16.89 2.43
CA ARG A 183 10.59 18.14 2.89
C ARG A 183 10.41 19.29 1.91
N LYS A 184 10.54 19.02 0.61
CA LYS A 184 10.52 20.05 -0.43
C LYS A 184 9.12 20.57 -0.70
N TYR A 185 8.14 19.68 -0.84
CA TYR A 185 6.80 20.04 -1.31
C TYR A 185 5.78 20.18 -0.19
N GLN A 186 6.06 19.65 1.00
CA GLN A 186 5.18 19.73 2.19
C GLN A 186 3.71 19.42 1.87
N PRO A 187 3.39 18.33 1.13
CA PRO A 187 2.01 18.02 0.80
C PRO A 187 1.19 17.83 2.08
N PRO A 188 -0.07 18.30 2.11
CA PRO A 188 -0.99 17.91 3.16
C PRO A 188 -1.01 16.38 3.31
N MET A 189 -0.92 15.88 4.54
CA MET A 189 -0.89 14.43 4.77
C MET A 189 -1.70 14.04 6.00
N LEU A 190 -2.54 13.03 5.81
CA LEU A 190 -3.24 12.31 6.87
C LEU A 190 -2.67 10.90 6.99
N ILE A 191 -2.26 10.51 8.18
CA ILE A 191 -1.84 9.14 8.50
C ILE A 191 -2.89 8.49 9.38
N VAL A 192 -3.43 7.35 8.94
CA VAL A 192 -4.26 6.43 9.70
C VAL A 192 -3.56 5.08 9.72
N TRP A 193 -3.16 4.60 10.89
CA TRP A 193 -2.24 3.46 10.97
C TRP A 193 -2.70 2.46 12.01
N GLY A 194 -2.84 1.18 11.60
CA GLY A 194 -3.06 0.10 12.53
C GLY A 194 -1.80 -0.13 13.37
N LYS A 195 -1.83 0.26 14.65
CA LYS A 195 -0.66 0.25 15.55
C LYS A 195 -0.13 -1.15 15.88
N ASN A 196 -0.95 -2.18 15.65
CA ASN A 196 -0.60 -3.58 15.91
C ASN A 196 -0.16 -4.32 14.64
N ASP A 197 0.05 -3.61 13.54
CA ASP A 197 0.54 -4.20 12.29
C ASP A 197 1.95 -4.75 12.47
N PHE A 198 2.11 -6.04 12.18
CA PHE A 198 3.40 -6.72 12.24
C PHE A 198 4.20 -6.57 10.94
N ILE A 199 3.54 -6.25 9.82
CA ILE A 199 4.18 -6.04 8.51
C ILE A 199 4.83 -4.66 8.47
N PHE A 200 4.04 -3.63 8.74
CA PHE A 200 4.50 -2.24 8.88
C PHE A 200 4.12 -1.71 10.26
N PRO A 201 4.97 -1.91 11.26
CA PRO A 201 4.70 -1.47 12.62
C PRO A 201 4.71 0.06 12.75
N PRO A 202 4.18 0.62 13.86
CA PRO A 202 4.02 2.07 14.05
C PRO A 202 5.34 2.86 14.04
N GLU A 203 6.47 2.17 14.17
CA GLU A 203 7.81 2.72 13.96
C GLU A 203 8.00 3.26 12.54
N GLY A 204 7.20 2.79 11.56
CA GLY A 204 7.17 3.33 10.20
C GLY A 204 6.32 4.59 10.06
N ALA A 205 5.34 4.81 10.96
CA ALA A 205 4.48 6.01 10.95
C ALA A 205 5.16 7.21 11.61
N ALA A 206 5.85 7.01 12.73
CA ALA A 206 6.43 8.08 13.53
C ALA A 206 7.42 8.98 12.77
N PRO A 207 8.30 8.45 11.89
CA PRO A 207 9.30 9.26 11.20
C PRO A 207 8.74 10.26 10.19
N TYR A 208 7.51 10.09 9.68
CA TYR A 208 6.90 11.08 8.77
C TYR A 208 6.88 12.49 9.37
N LYS A 209 6.73 12.60 10.69
CA LYS A 209 6.71 13.89 11.40
C LYS A 209 8.04 14.65 11.33
N ARG A 210 9.17 13.97 11.06
CA ARG A 210 10.47 14.63 10.87
C ARG A 210 10.49 15.48 9.61
N ASP A 211 9.85 14.98 8.55
CA ASP A 211 9.87 15.59 7.22
C ASP A 211 8.61 16.42 6.95
N LEU A 212 7.51 16.12 7.66
CA LEU A 212 6.21 16.78 7.58
C LEU A 212 5.72 17.19 8.98
N PRO A 213 6.18 18.33 9.54
CA PRO A 213 5.85 18.73 10.92
C PRO A 213 4.34 18.91 11.18
N LYS A 214 3.55 19.18 10.13
CA LYS A 214 2.09 19.38 10.20
C LYS A 214 1.29 18.11 9.87
N VAL A 215 1.93 16.95 9.74
CA VAL A 215 1.22 15.69 9.44
C VAL A 215 0.25 15.36 10.58
N GLU A 216 -0.98 15.03 10.21
CA GLU A 216 -1.98 14.50 11.13
C GLU A 216 -1.82 12.97 11.21
N THR A 217 -1.64 12.42 12.41
CA THR A 217 -1.37 10.98 12.60
C THR A 217 -2.30 10.40 13.64
N HIS A 218 -2.98 9.30 13.29
CA HIS A 218 -3.86 8.53 14.13
C HIS A 218 -3.44 7.07 14.15
N LEU A 219 -3.09 6.57 15.33
CA LEU A 219 -2.77 5.17 15.57
C LEU A 219 -4.02 4.45 16.07
N LEU A 220 -4.53 3.51 15.26
CA LEU A 220 -5.77 2.77 15.50
C LEU A 220 -5.45 1.41 16.13
N ASP A 221 -6.33 0.92 17.03
CA ASP A 221 -6.13 -0.34 17.74
C ASP A 221 -6.50 -1.56 16.87
N THR A 222 -5.77 -1.72 15.77
CA THR A 222 -6.00 -2.77 14.78
C THR A 222 -4.68 -3.11 14.05
N GLY A 223 -4.75 -4.14 13.20
CA GLY A 223 -3.65 -4.61 12.36
C GLY A 223 -3.55 -3.90 11.00
N HIS A 224 -3.00 -4.63 10.04
CA HIS A 224 -2.62 -4.14 8.72
C HIS A 224 -3.79 -3.59 7.88
N PHE A 225 -4.92 -4.28 7.85
CA PHE A 225 -6.10 -3.88 7.08
C PHE A 225 -7.07 -3.04 7.92
N ALA A 226 -6.62 -1.87 8.40
CA ALA A 226 -7.35 -1.02 9.33
C ALA A 226 -8.77 -0.65 8.88
N LEU A 227 -9.02 -0.51 7.57
CA LEU A 227 -10.37 -0.26 7.02
C LEU A 227 -11.38 -1.37 7.28
N GLU A 228 -10.95 -2.59 7.54
CA GLU A 228 -11.89 -3.70 7.81
C GLU A 228 -12.54 -3.58 9.18
N THR A 229 -11.88 -2.91 10.13
CA THR A 229 -12.35 -2.81 11.53
C THR A 229 -12.67 -1.38 11.97
N HIS A 230 -12.06 -0.35 11.34
CA HIS A 230 -12.15 1.06 11.74
C HIS A 230 -12.66 1.97 10.61
N LEU A 231 -13.52 1.44 9.73
CA LEU A 231 -14.03 2.17 8.56
C LEU A 231 -14.60 3.54 8.92
N GLU A 232 -15.52 3.60 9.91
CA GLU A 232 -16.24 4.83 10.25
C GLU A 232 -15.29 5.92 10.76
N GLU A 233 -14.33 5.57 11.60
CA GLU A 233 -13.32 6.49 12.10
C GLU A 233 -12.42 6.97 10.98
N ILE A 234 -11.89 6.07 10.15
CA ILE A 234 -11.02 6.41 9.03
C ILE A 234 -11.75 7.28 8.02
N ALA A 235 -12.98 6.91 7.63
CA ALA A 235 -13.77 7.69 6.68
C ALA A 235 -14.05 9.11 7.18
N GLY A 236 -14.47 9.27 8.44
CA GLY A 236 -14.71 10.59 9.03
C GLY A 236 -13.46 11.48 9.06
N ARG A 237 -12.27 10.89 9.36
CA ARG A 237 -11.00 11.63 9.29
C ARG A 237 -10.63 12.02 7.86
N ILE A 238 -10.85 11.12 6.91
CA ILE A 238 -10.64 11.42 5.49
C ILE A 238 -11.56 12.52 5.01
N GLU A 239 -12.85 12.46 5.31
CA GLU A 239 -13.82 13.50 4.95
C GLU A 239 -13.41 14.88 5.51
N THR A 240 -12.98 14.94 6.77
CA THR A 240 -12.45 16.16 7.40
C THR A 240 -11.18 16.66 6.70
N PHE A 241 -10.24 15.75 6.45
CA PHE A 241 -8.98 16.09 5.78
C PHE A 241 -9.21 16.62 4.36
N LEU A 242 -10.08 15.96 3.58
CA LEU A 242 -10.40 16.36 2.21
C LEU A 242 -11.08 17.73 2.19
N SER A 243 -12.04 17.97 3.09
CA SER A 243 -12.76 19.27 3.20
C SER A 243 -11.84 20.42 3.58
N ALA A 244 -10.74 20.16 4.27
CA ALA A 244 -9.77 21.19 4.68
C ALA A 244 -8.69 21.48 3.61
N ASN A 245 -8.50 20.59 2.61
CA ASN A 245 -7.36 20.64 1.68
C ASN A 245 -7.76 20.63 0.19
N LEU A 246 -9.05 20.54 -0.13
CA LEU A 246 -9.62 20.65 -1.48
C LEU A 246 -10.62 21.81 -1.53
#